data_6e7f145d2e703c86df2c0b30a0479327
#
_entry.id   6e7f145d2e703c86df2c0b30a0479327
#
_cell.length_a   1.000
_cell.length_b   1.000
_cell.length_c   1.000
_cell.angle_alpha   90.00
_cell.angle_beta   90.00
_cell.angle_gamma   90.00
#
_symmetry.space_group_name_H-M   'P 1'
#
loop_
_entity.id
_entity.type
_entity.pdbx_description
1 polymer ?
#
loop_
_entity_poly.entity_id
_entity_poly.type
_entity_poly.pdbx_seq_one_letter_code
_entity_poly.pdbx_strand_id
1 'polypeptide(L)'
;MEQRREFADNTFYDVSAWTLPLAFNLPYATLQRLPRQAGSLASPGTQPPEAGAPAWAVPWNQMAAAPLLQQLLDAGVRVRTAMLPFSIGGAAGMLALPAGTLVIQAGIQPPSARERAIGLLREAAAAGTVVHSLATTLTPAGPDIGSRHFRVIEPIRPLLVGGDGLSAYEVSEQWHLLDKHLGIATPIVDPRRLGDASLGAYTHIPRLRRYAARALTSSGTAR
;
A
#
# COMPACT_ATOMS: atom_id res chain seq x y z
N MET A 1 -42.90 -17.06 10.07
CA MET A 1 -42.05 -17.36 11.24
C MET A 1 -41.33 -16.05 11.58
N GLU A 2 -41.82 -15.35 12.58
CA GLU A 2 -41.30 -14.05 13.00
C GLU A 2 -40.07 -14.31 13.86
N GLN A 3 -38.90 -13.96 13.37
CA GLN A 3 -37.66 -14.10 14.16
C GLN A 3 -37.54 -12.88 15.07
N ARG A 4 -38.04 -13.03 16.28
CA ARG A 4 -37.83 -12.02 17.32
C ARG A 4 -36.41 -12.15 17.87
N ARG A 5 -35.62 -11.11 17.73
CA ARG A 5 -34.26 -11.02 18.27
C ARG A 5 -34.20 -9.85 19.23
N GLU A 6 -34.25 -10.15 20.52
CA GLU A 6 -34.03 -9.18 21.57
C GLU A 6 -32.68 -9.50 22.22
N PHE A 7 -31.80 -8.53 22.22
CA PHE A 7 -30.53 -8.57 22.93
C PHE A 7 -30.55 -7.54 24.06
N ALA A 8 -30.09 -7.91 25.25
CA ALA A 8 -30.02 -7.02 26.40
C ALA A 8 -29.09 -5.82 26.16
N ASP A 9 -28.02 -6.05 25.38
CA ASP A 9 -27.14 -5.05 24.86
C ASP A 9 -27.22 -5.03 23.33
N ASN A 10 -27.03 -3.87 22.73
CA ASN A 10 -27.00 -3.71 21.28
C ASN A 10 -25.68 -4.33 20.73
N THR A 11 -25.60 -5.65 20.79
CA THR A 11 -24.45 -6.42 20.31
C THR A 11 -24.45 -6.59 18.80
N PHE A 12 -25.43 -6.01 18.11
CA PHE A 12 -25.37 -5.89 16.67
C PHE A 12 -24.38 -4.81 16.32
N TYR A 13 -23.18 -5.21 16.03
CA TYR A 13 -22.25 -4.35 15.34
C TYR A 13 -22.87 -3.99 14.00
N ASP A 14 -22.95 -2.69 13.73
CA ASP A 14 -23.22 -2.24 12.38
C ASP A 14 -22.06 -2.74 11.51
N VAL A 15 -22.33 -3.86 10.84
CA VAL A 15 -21.34 -4.55 10.00
C VAL A 15 -21.30 -3.87 8.64
N SER A 16 -21.08 -2.57 8.62
CA SER A 16 -20.83 -1.80 7.41
C SER A 16 -19.69 -2.38 6.57
N ALA A 17 -18.77 -3.12 7.22
CA ALA A 17 -17.72 -3.88 6.56
C ALA A 17 -18.23 -5.04 5.67
N TRP A 18 -19.47 -5.48 5.83
CA TRP A 18 -20.05 -6.54 5.00
C TRP A 18 -20.57 -6.01 3.67
N THR A 19 -20.63 -4.70 3.52
CA THR A 19 -20.97 -4.03 2.27
C THR A 19 -19.70 -3.62 1.52
N LEU A 20 -18.79 -4.57 1.29
CA LEU A 20 -17.53 -4.32 0.59
C LEU A 20 -17.69 -3.48 -0.69
N PRO A 21 -18.70 -3.73 -1.56
CA PRO A 21 -18.88 -2.91 -2.74
C PRO A 21 -19.11 -1.44 -2.41
N LEU A 22 -19.87 -1.12 -1.36
CA LEU A 22 -20.11 0.25 -0.93
C LEU A 22 -18.88 0.86 -0.26
N ALA A 23 -18.21 0.10 0.61
CA ALA A 23 -17.01 0.57 1.31
C ALA A 23 -15.86 0.92 0.34
N PHE A 24 -15.73 0.18 -0.75
CA PHE A 24 -14.69 0.36 -1.76
C PHE A 24 -15.18 1.05 -3.04
N ASN A 25 -16.43 1.55 -3.04
CA ASN A 25 -17.04 2.19 -4.21
C ASN A 25 -16.92 1.34 -5.49
N LEU A 26 -17.17 0.05 -5.35
CA LEU A 26 -17.12 -0.90 -6.48
C LEU A 26 -18.46 -0.96 -7.20
N PRO A 27 -18.47 -1.12 -8.52
CA PRO A 27 -19.71 -1.44 -9.24
C PRO A 27 -20.29 -2.77 -8.73
N TYR A 28 -21.56 -2.79 -8.39
CA TYR A 28 -22.23 -4.01 -7.94
C TYR A 28 -23.64 -4.12 -8.53
N ALA A 29 -24.16 -5.34 -8.53
CA ALA A 29 -25.54 -5.64 -8.85
C ALA A 29 -26.12 -6.57 -7.79
N THR A 30 -27.37 -6.31 -7.41
CA THR A 30 -28.12 -7.19 -6.50
C THR A 30 -28.85 -8.25 -7.30
N LEU A 31 -28.71 -9.51 -6.87
CA LEU A 31 -29.39 -10.64 -7.49
C LEU A 31 -30.42 -11.20 -6.52
N GLN A 32 -31.63 -11.43 -6.99
CA GLN A 32 -32.67 -12.10 -6.18
C GLN A 32 -32.45 -13.62 -6.04
N ARG A 33 -31.67 -14.20 -6.95
CA ARG A 33 -31.30 -15.62 -6.93
C ARG A 33 -29.84 -15.78 -7.34
N LEU A 34 -29.15 -16.70 -6.71
CA LEU A 34 -27.79 -17.06 -7.12
C LEU A 34 -27.82 -17.68 -8.53
N PRO A 35 -26.93 -17.27 -9.44
CA PRO A 35 -26.81 -17.91 -10.73
C PRO A 35 -26.39 -19.36 -10.56
N ARG A 36 -26.94 -20.28 -11.37
CA ARG A 36 -26.61 -21.70 -11.33
C ARG A 36 -25.16 -22.02 -11.73
N GLN A 37 -24.55 -21.12 -12.47
CA GLN A 37 -23.13 -21.14 -12.79
C GLN A 37 -22.55 -19.73 -12.49
N ALA A 38 -21.72 -19.65 -11.47
CA ALA A 38 -20.80 -18.53 -11.34
C ALA A 38 -19.65 -18.78 -12.34
N GLY A 39 -19.53 -17.96 -13.36
CA GLY A 39 -18.33 -17.97 -14.20
C GLY A 39 -17.10 -17.69 -13.33
N SER A 40 -16.01 -18.38 -13.60
CA SER A 40 -14.72 -18.00 -12.99
C SER A 40 -14.46 -16.53 -13.34
N LEU A 41 -14.21 -15.70 -12.32
CA LEU A 41 -13.69 -14.36 -12.56
C LEU A 41 -12.34 -14.57 -13.26
N ALA A 42 -12.29 -14.30 -14.56
CA ALA A 42 -11.01 -14.21 -15.24
C ALA A 42 -10.23 -13.07 -14.56
N SER A 43 -9.19 -13.41 -13.84
CA SER A 43 -8.18 -12.41 -13.48
C SER A 43 -7.77 -11.71 -14.77
N PRO A 44 -7.71 -10.36 -14.81
CA PRO A 44 -7.16 -9.67 -15.97
C PRO A 44 -5.81 -10.35 -16.26
N GLY A 45 -5.70 -10.97 -17.44
CA GLY A 45 -4.48 -11.68 -17.82
C GLY A 45 -3.32 -10.70 -17.80
N THR A 46 -2.57 -10.69 -16.73
CA THR A 46 -1.37 -9.88 -16.60
C THR A 46 -0.30 -10.56 -17.45
N GLN A 47 0.07 -9.93 -18.56
CA GLN A 47 1.20 -10.43 -19.34
C GLN A 47 2.48 -10.28 -18.49
N PRO A 48 3.36 -11.30 -18.50
CA PRO A 48 4.62 -11.20 -17.78
C PRO A 48 5.45 -10.04 -18.34
N PRO A 49 6.05 -9.22 -17.48
CA PRO A 49 6.86 -8.09 -17.92
C PRO A 49 8.07 -8.56 -18.74
N GLU A 50 8.29 -7.86 -19.86
CA GLU A 50 9.39 -8.13 -20.79
C GLU A 50 10.73 -7.69 -20.20
N ALA A 51 11.73 -8.57 -20.17
CA ALA A 51 13.06 -8.25 -19.65
C ALA A 51 13.80 -7.18 -20.48
N GLY A 52 13.50 -7.11 -21.78
CA GLY A 52 14.10 -6.15 -22.72
C GLY A 52 13.44 -4.77 -22.74
N ALA A 53 12.35 -4.56 -22.03
CA ALA A 53 11.65 -3.28 -21.99
C ALA A 53 12.57 -2.16 -21.49
N PRO A 54 12.52 -0.95 -22.06
CA PRO A 54 13.29 0.20 -21.58
C PRO A 54 12.81 0.71 -20.23
N ALA A 55 11.55 0.42 -19.84
CA ALA A 55 11.00 0.72 -18.54
C ALA A 55 9.76 -0.15 -18.25
N TRP A 56 9.37 -0.19 -16.96
CA TRP A 56 8.15 -0.82 -16.50
C TRP A 56 7.34 0.18 -15.68
N ALA A 57 6.00 0.06 -15.75
CA ALA A 57 5.07 0.88 -15.02
C ALA A 57 4.12 0.02 -14.18
N VAL A 58 3.93 0.42 -12.92
CA VAL A 58 3.00 -0.22 -11.98
C VAL A 58 2.03 0.84 -11.48
N PRO A 59 0.75 0.79 -11.87
CA PRO A 59 -0.26 1.71 -11.35
C PRO A 59 -0.41 1.57 -9.83
N TRP A 60 -0.50 2.71 -9.11
CA TRP A 60 -0.56 2.71 -7.65
C TRP A 60 -1.92 2.29 -7.07
N ASN A 61 -2.98 2.24 -7.87
CA ASN A 61 -4.34 1.88 -7.45
C ASN A 61 -4.55 0.37 -7.19
N GLN A 62 -3.49 -0.34 -6.84
CA GLN A 62 -3.48 -1.76 -6.51
C GLN A 62 -2.87 -1.95 -5.12
N MET A 63 -3.50 -2.74 -4.25
CA MET A 63 -2.97 -2.99 -2.90
C MET A 63 -1.58 -3.63 -2.93
N ALA A 64 -1.32 -4.48 -3.92
CA ALA A 64 -0.03 -5.14 -4.09
C ALA A 64 1.11 -4.20 -4.54
N ALA A 65 0.80 -2.98 -5.00
CA ALA A 65 1.83 -2.03 -5.44
C ALA A 65 2.73 -1.56 -4.29
N ALA A 66 2.18 -1.41 -3.07
CA ALA A 66 2.94 -0.92 -1.93
C ALA A 66 3.99 -1.94 -1.42
N PRO A 67 3.67 -3.22 -1.15
CA PRO A 67 4.68 -4.21 -0.79
C PRO A 67 5.68 -4.46 -1.95
N LEU A 68 5.23 -4.44 -3.21
CA LEU A 68 6.14 -4.54 -4.35
C LEU A 68 7.13 -3.37 -4.39
N LEU A 69 6.67 -2.14 -4.15
CA LEU A 69 7.56 -0.98 -4.05
C LEU A 69 8.63 -1.20 -3.00
N GLN A 70 8.25 -1.67 -1.80
CA GLN A 70 9.22 -1.94 -0.73
C GLN A 70 10.25 -2.99 -1.16
N GLN A 71 9.82 -4.10 -1.75
CA GLN A 71 10.72 -5.13 -2.26
C GLN A 71 11.71 -4.59 -3.31
N LEU A 72 11.23 -3.73 -4.22
CA LEU A 72 12.07 -3.07 -5.22
C LEU A 72 13.12 -2.15 -4.56
N LEU A 73 12.72 -1.34 -3.57
CA LEU A 73 13.62 -0.44 -2.86
C LEU A 73 14.68 -1.23 -2.06
N ASP A 74 14.30 -2.30 -1.38
CA ASP A 74 15.20 -3.18 -0.64
C ASP A 74 16.20 -3.91 -1.57
N ALA A 75 15.76 -4.21 -2.79
CA ALA A 75 16.63 -4.74 -3.83
C ALA A 75 17.57 -3.68 -4.46
N GLY A 76 17.54 -2.43 -4.00
CA GLY A 76 18.34 -1.32 -4.51
C GLY A 76 17.89 -0.81 -5.87
N VAL A 77 16.63 -1.05 -6.25
CA VAL A 77 16.05 -0.58 -7.50
C VAL A 77 15.64 0.89 -7.34
N ARG A 78 16.03 1.72 -8.28
CA ARG A 78 15.60 3.11 -8.37
C ARG A 78 14.20 3.19 -8.95
N VAL A 79 13.24 3.58 -8.13
CA VAL A 79 11.83 3.72 -8.51
C VAL A 79 11.47 5.20 -8.50
N ARG A 80 10.71 5.63 -9.51
CA ARG A 80 10.11 6.97 -9.55
C ARG A 80 8.60 6.87 -9.50
N THR A 81 7.95 7.90 -9.00
CA THR A 81 6.49 8.03 -9.05
C THR A 81 6.09 9.22 -9.92
N ALA A 82 5.08 9.01 -10.75
CA ALA A 82 4.49 10.08 -11.56
C ALA A 82 3.62 10.98 -10.67
N MET A 83 3.91 12.28 -10.65
CA MET A 83 3.11 13.26 -9.89
C MET A 83 1.87 13.74 -10.65
N LEU A 84 1.82 13.50 -11.95
CA LEU A 84 0.74 13.86 -12.84
C LEU A 84 0.41 12.66 -13.74
N PRO A 85 -0.82 12.54 -14.26
CA PRO A 85 -1.15 11.53 -15.25
C PRO A 85 -0.37 11.75 -16.55
N PHE A 86 -0.08 10.67 -17.25
CA PHE A 86 0.67 10.69 -18.51
C PHE A 86 0.23 9.56 -19.43
N SER A 87 0.53 9.69 -20.73
CA SER A 87 0.32 8.64 -21.72
C SER A 87 1.64 8.20 -22.31
N ILE A 88 1.79 6.89 -22.54
CA ILE A 88 3.02 6.30 -23.02
C ILE A 88 2.74 5.03 -23.84
N GLY A 89 3.62 4.72 -24.77
CA GLY A 89 3.54 3.47 -25.52
C GLY A 89 3.89 2.26 -24.66
N GLY A 90 2.98 1.31 -24.54
CA GLY A 90 3.19 0.00 -23.96
C GLY A 90 3.30 -1.09 -25.03
N ALA A 91 3.58 -2.33 -24.61
CA ALA A 91 3.70 -3.49 -25.51
C ALA A 91 2.43 -3.74 -26.33
N ALA A 92 1.26 -3.47 -25.78
CA ALA A 92 -0.05 -3.69 -26.42
C ALA A 92 -0.69 -2.41 -27.01
N GLY A 93 0.02 -1.29 -27.03
CA GLY A 93 -0.49 -0.01 -27.54
C GLY A 93 -0.33 1.12 -26.53
N MET A 94 -1.06 2.22 -26.74
CA MET A 94 -1.00 3.41 -25.88
C MET A 94 -1.64 3.16 -24.52
N LEU A 95 -0.91 3.50 -23.47
CA LEU A 95 -1.36 3.43 -22.07
C LEU A 95 -1.61 4.83 -21.54
N ALA A 96 -2.77 5.05 -20.92
CA ALA A 96 -3.06 6.23 -20.10
C ALA A 96 -2.86 5.85 -18.62
N LEU A 97 -1.85 6.40 -17.98
CA LEU A 97 -1.45 6.04 -16.63
C LEU A 97 -1.72 7.19 -15.65
N PRO A 98 -2.33 6.91 -14.49
CA PRO A 98 -2.69 7.93 -13.50
C PRO A 98 -1.47 8.45 -12.74
N ALA A 99 -1.63 9.58 -12.06
CA ALA A 99 -0.71 10.03 -11.03
C ALA A 99 -0.52 8.93 -9.96
N GLY A 100 0.65 8.86 -9.36
CA GLY A 100 1.03 7.80 -8.42
C GLY A 100 1.64 6.58 -9.10
N THR A 101 1.52 6.42 -10.42
CA THR A 101 2.14 5.29 -11.13
C THR A 101 3.63 5.21 -10.85
N LEU A 102 4.09 4.03 -10.42
CA LEU A 102 5.51 3.74 -10.24
C LEU A 102 6.14 3.46 -11.60
N VAL A 103 7.31 4.04 -11.84
CA VAL A 103 8.07 3.84 -13.07
C VAL A 103 9.49 3.40 -12.73
N ILE A 104 9.89 2.26 -13.33
CA ILE A 104 11.21 1.64 -13.19
C ILE A 104 11.89 1.71 -14.54
N GLN A 105 12.82 2.64 -14.71
CA GLN A 105 13.59 2.77 -15.96
C GLN A 105 14.76 1.80 -15.94
N ALA A 106 14.86 0.94 -16.95
CA ALA A 106 15.91 -0.08 -17.03
C ALA A 106 17.32 0.52 -17.16
N GLY A 107 17.45 1.59 -17.93
CA GLY A 107 18.74 2.20 -18.26
C GLY A 107 19.45 2.93 -17.10
N ILE A 108 18.72 3.26 -16.02
CA ILE A 108 19.32 3.93 -14.85
C ILE A 108 19.62 2.96 -13.71
N GLN A 109 19.28 1.67 -13.87
CA GLN A 109 19.54 0.65 -12.87
C GLN A 109 20.95 0.09 -12.97
N PRO A 110 21.62 -0.17 -11.85
CA PRO A 110 22.78 -1.05 -11.86
C PRO A 110 22.40 -2.44 -12.41
N PRO A 111 23.28 -3.15 -13.13
CA PRO A 111 22.94 -4.44 -13.75
C PRO A 111 22.27 -5.44 -12.80
N SER A 112 22.85 -5.64 -11.60
CA SER A 112 22.28 -6.53 -10.58
C SER A 112 20.92 -6.09 -10.04
N ALA A 113 20.66 -4.79 -9.93
CA ALA A 113 19.36 -4.25 -9.51
C ALA A 113 18.32 -4.42 -10.62
N ARG A 114 18.72 -4.30 -11.91
CA ARG A 114 17.84 -4.55 -13.04
C ARG A 114 17.37 -6.02 -13.11
N GLU A 115 18.28 -6.97 -12.89
CA GLU A 115 17.92 -8.39 -12.84
C GLU A 115 16.93 -8.69 -11.69
N ARG A 116 17.18 -8.15 -10.51
CA ARG A 116 16.27 -8.29 -9.38
C ARG A 116 14.91 -7.62 -9.66
N ALA A 117 14.91 -6.43 -10.25
CA ALA A 117 13.68 -5.74 -10.61
C ALA A 117 12.78 -6.58 -11.50
N ILE A 118 13.33 -7.17 -12.59
CA ILE A 118 12.52 -7.98 -13.50
C ILE A 118 12.01 -9.26 -12.83
N GLY A 119 12.78 -9.87 -11.94
CA GLY A 119 12.35 -11.01 -11.13
C GLY A 119 11.13 -10.64 -10.28
N LEU A 120 11.24 -9.61 -9.45
CA LEU A 120 10.16 -9.12 -8.57
C LEU A 120 8.90 -8.70 -9.36
N LEU A 121 9.07 -8.01 -10.48
CA LEU A 121 7.97 -7.61 -11.34
C LEU A 121 7.23 -8.82 -11.95
N ARG A 122 7.95 -9.87 -12.33
CA ARG A 122 7.35 -11.12 -12.84
C ARG A 122 6.61 -11.89 -11.77
N GLU A 123 7.17 -11.98 -10.57
CA GLU A 123 6.50 -12.60 -9.42
C GLU A 123 5.21 -11.84 -9.06
N ALA A 124 5.27 -10.51 -9.02
CA ALA A 124 4.10 -9.68 -8.77
C ALA A 124 3.05 -9.84 -9.86
N ALA A 125 3.44 -9.88 -11.14
CA ALA A 125 2.53 -10.11 -12.25
C ALA A 125 1.88 -11.50 -12.18
N ALA A 126 2.63 -12.53 -11.83
CA ALA A 126 2.11 -13.88 -11.62
C ALA A 126 1.11 -13.95 -10.46
N ALA A 127 1.29 -13.11 -9.43
CA ALA A 127 0.36 -12.93 -8.31
C ALA A 127 -0.85 -12.03 -8.65
N GLY A 128 -0.96 -11.52 -9.90
CA GLY A 128 -2.10 -10.73 -10.35
C GLY A 128 -1.91 -9.21 -10.30
N THR A 129 -0.73 -8.72 -9.95
CA THR A 129 -0.41 -7.29 -10.03
C THR A 129 -0.27 -6.83 -11.47
N VAL A 130 -0.95 -5.76 -11.84
CA VAL A 130 -0.81 -5.17 -13.18
C VAL A 130 0.54 -4.49 -13.30
N VAL A 131 1.37 -5.02 -14.19
CA VAL A 131 2.68 -4.48 -14.55
C VAL A 131 2.71 -4.26 -16.05
N HIS A 132 2.96 -3.05 -16.48
CA HIS A 132 3.07 -2.72 -17.89
C HIS A 132 4.52 -2.66 -18.34
N SER A 133 4.87 -3.39 -19.39
CA SER A 133 6.12 -3.18 -20.12
C SER A 133 5.96 -1.99 -21.04
N LEU A 134 6.82 -0.99 -20.92
CA LEU A 134 6.81 0.19 -21.76
C LEU A 134 7.68 -0.06 -23.00
N ALA A 135 7.17 0.30 -24.18
CA ALA A 135 7.90 0.16 -25.43
C ALA A 135 8.88 1.31 -25.66
N THR A 136 8.69 2.41 -24.97
CA THR A 136 9.47 3.65 -25.10
C THR A 136 9.54 4.39 -23.77
N THR A 137 10.44 5.36 -23.66
CA THR A 137 10.48 6.33 -22.56
C THR A 137 9.97 7.70 -22.96
N LEU A 138 9.46 7.85 -24.19
CA LEU A 138 8.87 9.08 -24.69
C LEU A 138 7.38 9.12 -24.30
N THR A 139 6.96 10.23 -23.75
CA THR A 139 5.57 10.48 -23.31
C THR A 139 4.90 11.43 -24.29
N PRO A 140 4.03 10.97 -25.19
CA PRO A 140 3.36 11.85 -26.16
C PRO A 140 2.34 12.79 -25.50
N ALA A 141 1.88 12.50 -24.29
CA ALA A 141 1.03 13.37 -23.50
C ALA A 141 1.35 13.28 -22.01
N GLY A 142 1.36 14.42 -21.33
CA GLY A 142 1.77 14.54 -19.93
C GLY A 142 3.27 14.82 -19.79
N PRO A 143 3.81 14.75 -18.57
CA PRO A 143 5.21 15.05 -18.31
C PRO A 143 6.13 13.91 -18.78
N ASP A 144 7.32 14.27 -19.24
CA ASP A 144 8.37 13.30 -19.58
C ASP A 144 8.88 12.56 -18.35
N ILE A 145 9.20 11.26 -18.53
CA ILE A 145 9.68 10.39 -17.44
C ILE A 145 10.96 10.94 -16.77
N GLY A 146 11.78 11.70 -17.50
CA GLY A 146 12.98 12.36 -16.96
C GLY A 146 12.73 13.65 -16.22
N SER A 147 11.51 14.19 -16.26
CA SER A 147 11.19 15.51 -15.71
C SER A 147 11.06 15.51 -14.18
N ARG A 148 10.99 16.71 -13.59
CA ARG A 148 10.74 16.93 -12.15
C ARG A 148 9.40 16.36 -11.66
N HIS A 149 8.49 16.06 -12.56
CA HIS A 149 7.19 15.47 -12.25
C HIS A 149 7.26 13.94 -12.04
N PHE A 150 8.42 13.33 -12.26
CA PHE A 150 8.72 11.96 -11.87
C PHE A 150 9.72 11.98 -10.72
N ARG A 151 9.22 11.88 -9.51
CA ARG A 151 10.04 11.95 -8.30
C ARG A 151 10.62 10.59 -7.94
N VAL A 152 11.89 10.56 -7.55
CA VAL A 152 12.52 9.39 -6.97
C VAL A 152 11.86 9.08 -5.63
N ILE A 153 11.60 7.82 -5.37
CA ILE A 153 11.10 7.34 -4.08
C ILE A 153 12.29 6.88 -3.26
N GLU A 154 12.44 7.48 -2.10
CA GLU A 154 13.45 7.08 -1.12
C GLU A 154 12.84 6.07 -0.13
N PRO A 155 13.63 5.07 0.33
CA PRO A 155 13.18 4.13 1.35
C PRO A 155 12.79 4.86 2.64
N ILE A 156 11.66 4.48 3.23
CA ILE A 156 11.28 4.98 4.55
C ILE A 156 11.87 4.08 5.64
N ARG A 157 12.28 4.71 6.74
CA ARG A 157 12.74 4.04 7.97
C ARG A 157 11.90 4.58 9.12
N PRO A 158 10.74 3.97 9.38
CA PRO A 158 9.86 4.43 10.46
C PRO A 158 10.37 3.98 11.82
N LEU A 159 10.07 4.78 12.85
CA LEU A 159 10.21 4.43 14.25
C LEU A 159 8.86 4.62 14.93
N LEU A 160 8.27 3.56 15.45
CA LEU A 160 7.06 3.67 16.25
C LEU A 160 7.43 3.96 17.71
N VAL A 161 6.65 4.83 18.32
CA VAL A 161 6.75 5.08 19.76
C VAL A 161 5.58 4.36 20.42
N GLY A 162 5.87 3.38 21.28
CA GLY A 162 4.85 2.55 21.93
C GLY A 162 5.23 2.29 23.39
N GLY A 163 4.24 2.22 24.28
CA GLY A 163 4.45 2.00 25.71
C GLY A 163 3.42 2.72 26.57
N ASP A 164 3.73 2.94 27.82
CA ASP A 164 2.83 3.54 28.80
C ASP A 164 2.28 4.91 28.34
N GLY A 165 0.97 5.06 28.46
CA GLY A 165 0.27 6.29 28.06
C GLY A 165 -0.08 6.41 26.58
N LEU A 166 0.24 5.40 25.78
CA LEU A 166 -0.13 5.30 24.36
C LEU A 166 -1.11 4.15 24.13
N SER A 167 -1.90 4.26 23.06
CA SER A 167 -2.83 3.20 22.68
C SER A 167 -2.06 2.01 22.10
N ALA A 168 -2.07 0.87 22.80
CA ALA A 168 -1.47 -0.36 22.32
C ALA A 168 -2.10 -0.84 21.00
N TYR A 169 -3.40 -0.59 20.82
CA TYR A 169 -4.11 -0.93 19.59
C TYR A 169 -3.57 -0.14 18.39
N GLU A 170 -3.45 1.18 18.51
CA GLU A 170 -2.92 2.03 17.43
C GLU A 170 -1.47 1.69 17.09
N VAL A 171 -0.64 1.40 18.10
CA VAL A 171 0.75 0.96 17.90
C VAL A 171 0.78 -0.36 17.13
N SER A 172 -0.04 -1.33 17.56
CA SER A 172 -0.10 -2.66 16.95
C SER A 172 -0.64 -2.62 15.52
N GLU A 173 -1.67 -1.82 15.26
CA GLU A 173 -2.24 -1.64 13.91
C GLU A 173 -1.21 -1.04 12.95
N GLN A 174 -0.52 0.01 13.37
CA GLN A 174 0.49 0.64 12.52
C GLN A 174 1.71 -0.27 12.31
N TRP A 175 2.16 -0.96 13.37
CA TRP A 175 3.23 -1.93 13.25
C TRP A 175 2.83 -3.07 12.30
N HIS A 176 1.63 -3.61 12.46
CA HIS A 176 1.13 -4.70 11.63
C HIS A 176 1.05 -4.29 10.15
N LEU A 177 0.55 -3.08 9.87
CA LEU A 177 0.53 -2.55 8.51
C LEU A 177 1.93 -2.40 7.93
N LEU A 178 2.83 -1.74 8.64
CA LEU A 178 4.16 -1.43 8.13
C LEU A 178 5.04 -2.69 8.02
N ASP A 179 5.13 -3.47 9.10
CA ASP A 179 6.03 -4.64 9.18
C ASP A 179 5.45 -5.85 8.46
N LYS A 180 4.18 -6.22 8.72
CA LYS A 180 3.60 -7.47 8.19
C LYS A 180 3.02 -7.34 6.79
N HIS A 181 2.35 -6.22 6.48
CA HIS A 181 1.75 -6.04 5.16
C HIS A 181 2.67 -5.40 4.14
N LEU A 182 3.45 -4.41 4.55
CA LEU A 182 4.33 -3.67 3.64
C LEU A 182 5.79 -4.18 3.64
N GLY A 183 6.18 -5.01 4.61
CA GLY A 183 7.55 -5.51 4.75
C GLY A 183 8.56 -4.45 5.18
N ILE A 184 8.09 -3.35 5.79
CA ILE A 184 8.95 -2.25 6.24
C ILE A 184 9.37 -2.51 7.68
N ALA A 185 10.65 -2.81 7.92
CA ALA A 185 11.18 -3.02 9.25
C ALA A 185 10.89 -1.82 10.16
N THR A 186 10.05 -2.06 11.18
CA THR A 186 9.49 -0.99 12.01
C THR A 186 9.75 -1.27 13.49
N PRO A 187 10.89 -0.80 14.05
CA PRO A 187 11.16 -0.92 15.46
C PRO A 187 10.21 -0.07 16.31
N ILE A 188 9.97 -0.54 17.53
CA ILE A 188 9.15 0.15 18.53
C ILE A 188 10.05 0.58 19.68
N VAL A 189 9.94 1.84 20.12
CA VAL A 189 10.69 2.39 21.25
C VAL A 189 9.74 2.89 22.34
N ASP A 190 10.07 2.62 23.61
CA ASP A 190 9.37 3.21 24.74
C ASP A 190 9.60 4.72 24.80
N PRO A 191 8.57 5.56 25.07
CA PRO A 191 8.72 7.01 25.21
C PRO A 191 9.84 7.43 26.16
N ARG A 192 10.06 6.65 27.24
CA ARG A 192 11.11 6.92 28.25
C ARG A 192 12.51 6.74 27.69
N ARG A 193 12.66 5.93 26.63
CA ARG A 193 13.95 5.63 25.99
C ARG A 193 14.13 6.35 24.66
N LEU A 194 13.20 7.22 24.29
CA LEU A 194 13.25 7.94 23.02
C LEU A 194 14.49 8.84 22.93
N GLY A 195 14.95 9.37 24.07
CA GLY A 195 16.18 10.16 24.15
C GLY A 195 17.46 9.37 23.88
N ASP A 196 17.43 8.05 24.09
CA ASP A 196 18.57 7.15 23.84
C ASP A 196 18.63 6.70 22.37
N ALA A 197 17.54 6.90 21.63
CA ALA A 197 17.44 6.47 20.23
C ALA A 197 18.18 7.42 19.29
N SER A 198 18.93 6.86 18.35
CA SER A 198 19.57 7.62 17.27
C SER A 198 18.52 8.07 16.25
N LEU A 199 17.74 9.10 16.59
CA LEU A 199 16.60 9.55 15.79
C LEU A 199 16.97 9.90 14.35
N GLY A 200 18.19 10.36 14.08
CA GLY A 200 18.69 10.63 12.74
C GLY A 200 18.76 9.40 11.81
N ALA A 201 18.69 8.17 12.38
CA ALA A 201 18.62 6.95 11.58
C ALA A 201 17.23 6.71 10.96
N TYR A 202 16.20 7.39 11.44
CA TYR A 202 14.82 7.21 11.03
C TYR A 202 14.32 8.38 10.19
N THR A 203 13.43 8.10 9.25
CA THR A 203 12.86 9.11 8.36
C THR A 203 11.48 9.58 8.81
N HIS A 204 10.75 8.73 9.54
CA HIS A 204 9.38 8.98 9.96
C HIS A 204 9.15 8.49 11.38
N ILE A 205 8.46 9.31 12.17
CA ILE A 205 7.96 8.95 13.50
C ILE A 205 6.45 9.21 13.46
N PRO A 206 5.62 8.18 13.21
CA PRO A 206 4.17 8.34 13.18
C PRO A 206 3.63 8.85 14.51
N ARG A 207 2.72 9.81 14.45
CA ARG A 207 2.09 10.38 15.64
C ARG A 207 0.93 9.50 16.08
N LEU A 208 1.01 8.94 17.27
CA LEU A 208 -0.04 8.19 17.93
C LEU A 208 -0.84 9.08 18.88
N ARG A 209 -2.10 8.73 19.11
CA ARG A 209 -2.91 9.39 20.12
C ARG A 209 -2.43 9.00 21.52
N ARG A 210 -2.32 9.97 22.40
CA ARG A 210 -2.17 9.69 23.82
C ARG A 210 -3.50 9.16 24.35
N TYR A 211 -3.47 8.07 25.08
CA TYR A 211 -4.58 7.70 25.94
C TYR A 211 -4.66 8.80 26.99
N ALA A 212 -5.71 9.61 26.96
CA ALA A 212 -6.06 10.44 28.10
C ALA A 212 -6.46 9.46 29.22
N ALA A 213 -5.56 9.16 30.13
CA ALA A 213 -5.92 8.52 31.38
C ALA A 213 -6.97 9.44 32.02
N ARG A 214 -8.23 9.04 31.98
CA ARG A 214 -9.26 9.63 32.84
C ARG A 214 -8.73 9.42 34.26
N ALA A 215 -8.25 10.49 34.84
CA ALA A 215 -7.96 10.51 36.27
C ALA A 215 -9.23 10.06 36.97
N LEU A 216 -9.23 8.81 37.42
CA LEU A 216 -10.15 8.37 38.48
C LEU A 216 -9.71 9.11 39.74
N THR A 217 -10.12 10.34 39.87
CA THR A 217 -10.17 10.99 41.15
C THR A 217 -11.27 10.28 41.94
N SER A 218 -10.86 9.20 42.59
CA SER A 218 -11.63 8.67 43.72
C SER A 218 -11.60 9.74 44.81
N SER A 219 -12.58 10.63 44.81
CA SER A 219 -12.92 11.38 45.99
C SER A 219 -13.58 10.42 47.00
N GLY A 220 -12.74 9.64 47.65
CA GLY A 220 -13.12 8.95 48.89
C GLY A 220 -13.12 9.96 50.03
N THR A 221 -14.20 10.62 50.27
CA THR A 221 -14.39 11.32 51.51
C THR A 221 -14.92 10.32 52.51
N ALA A 222 -14.03 9.88 53.39
CA ALA A 222 -14.38 9.21 54.62
C ALA A 222 -15.17 10.20 55.55
N ARG A 223 -16.29 9.75 56.07
CA ARG A 223 -16.80 10.04 57.42
C ARG A 223 -17.47 8.80 57.93
#